data_1533a2362f47270113e9729725747819
#
_entry.id   1533a2362f47270113e9729725747819
#
_cell.length_a   1.000
_cell.length_b   1.000
_cell.length_c   1.000
_cell.angle_alpha   90.00
_cell.angle_beta   90.00
_cell.angle_gamma   90.00
#
_symmetry.space_group_name_H-M   'P 1'
#
loop_
_entity.id
_entity.type
_entity.pdbx_description
1 polymer ?
#
loop_
_entity_poly.entity_id
_entity_poly.type
_entity_poly.pdbx_seq_one_letter_code
_entity_poly.pdbx_strand_id
1 'polypeptide(L)'
;MTKIAVFASGSGTNVENIIKHFKFNNNIIVSIIFTNNQKAGVIERANRLNVPVSIFSKEDFYQNGKVSEMLNNNKIDFIVLAGFLWLVPINIIENFKMKIINIHPALLPKYGGKGMYGEKVHKTIIENGETESGITIHYVNNKYDDGDIIFQAKCAIEKNDTPESLAQKIHILEYEFYPKVIEKIIEKL
;
A
#
# COMPACT_ATOMS: atom_id res chain seq x y z
N MET A 1 -6.98 -8.26 19.26
CA MET A 1 -5.93 -7.40 18.67
C MET A 1 -5.73 -7.85 17.24
N THR A 2 -6.06 -6.99 16.29
CA THR A 2 -6.00 -7.25 14.85
C THR A 2 -4.55 -7.19 14.36
N LYS A 3 -4.10 -8.25 13.71
CA LYS A 3 -2.75 -8.36 13.15
C LYS A 3 -2.77 -7.99 11.68
N ILE A 4 -2.02 -6.96 11.30
CA ILE A 4 -1.88 -6.57 9.91
C ILE A 4 -0.54 -6.99 9.33
N ALA A 5 -0.56 -7.43 8.06
CA ALA A 5 0.61 -7.59 7.23
C ALA A 5 0.69 -6.42 6.24
N VAL A 6 1.86 -5.83 6.06
CA VAL A 6 2.05 -4.76 5.09
C VAL A 6 2.98 -5.23 3.98
N PHE A 7 2.55 -5.09 2.73
CA PHE A 7 3.33 -5.44 1.54
C PHE A 7 3.92 -4.20 0.89
N ALA A 8 5.20 -4.23 0.58
CA ALA A 8 5.90 -3.13 -0.09
C ALA A 8 7.04 -3.64 -0.97
N SER A 9 7.28 -2.97 -2.12
CA SER A 9 8.35 -3.31 -3.07
C SER A 9 9.52 -2.33 -3.07
N GLY A 10 9.36 -1.15 -2.45
CA GLY A 10 10.25 0.00 -2.58
C GLY A 10 10.80 0.54 -1.26
N SER A 11 10.87 1.87 -1.16
CA SER A 11 11.47 2.58 -0.03
C SER A 11 10.82 2.29 1.32
N GLY A 12 9.52 2.06 1.37
CA GLY A 12 8.78 1.74 2.59
C GLY A 12 8.47 2.94 3.49
N THR A 13 8.42 4.15 2.95
CA THR A 13 8.08 5.35 3.74
C THR A 13 6.67 5.29 4.31
N ASN A 14 5.68 4.82 3.53
CA ASN A 14 4.34 4.55 4.03
C ASN A 14 4.32 3.45 5.10
N VAL A 15 5.11 2.38 4.92
CA VAL A 15 5.24 1.31 5.91
C VAL A 15 5.75 1.85 7.24
N GLU A 16 6.81 2.66 7.20
CA GLU A 16 7.35 3.31 8.41
C GLU A 16 6.30 4.17 9.11
N ASN A 17 5.53 4.95 8.34
CA ASN A 17 4.47 5.79 8.87
C ASN A 17 3.35 4.97 9.52
N ILE A 18 2.91 3.88 8.87
CA ILE A 18 1.90 2.96 9.41
C ILE A 18 2.38 2.31 10.70
N ILE A 19 3.63 1.82 10.76
CA ILE A 19 4.20 1.22 11.98
C ILE A 19 4.22 2.23 13.11
N LYS A 20 4.66 3.47 12.85
CA LYS A 20 4.70 4.54 13.86
C LYS A 20 3.31 4.90 14.39
N HIS A 21 2.31 4.96 13.52
CA HIS A 21 0.93 5.25 13.89
C HIS A 21 0.36 4.20 14.85
N PHE A 22 0.58 2.92 14.56
CA PHE A 22 0.05 1.82 15.39
C PHE A 22 0.97 1.41 16.55
N LYS A 23 2.12 2.06 16.76
CA LYS A 23 3.10 1.67 17.78
C LYS A 23 2.53 1.53 19.19
N PHE A 24 1.58 2.38 19.55
CA PHE A 24 0.95 2.40 20.86
C PHE A 24 -0.56 2.09 20.80
N ASN A 25 -1.03 1.54 19.66
CA ASN A 25 -2.41 1.12 19.52
C ASN A 25 -2.61 -0.26 20.18
N ASN A 26 -3.61 -0.36 21.05
CA ASN A 26 -3.89 -1.59 21.79
C ASN A 26 -4.69 -2.62 20.98
N ASN A 27 -5.30 -2.21 19.87
CA ASN A 27 -6.23 -3.02 19.09
C ASN A 27 -5.63 -3.49 17.75
N ILE A 28 -4.60 -2.80 17.23
CA ILE A 28 -4.01 -3.05 15.92
C ILE A 28 -2.49 -3.15 16.05
N ILE A 29 -1.90 -4.18 15.44
CA ILE A 29 -0.45 -4.33 15.38
C ILE A 29 0.01 -4.65 13.96
N VAL A 30 1.09 -3.99 13.51
CA VAL A 30 1.84 -4.41 12.31
C VAL A 30 2.72 -5.60 12.68
N SER A 31 2.26 -6.80 12.30
CA SER A 31 2.91 -8.06 12.72
C SER A 31 4.10 -8.42 11.84
N ILE A 32 4.04 -8.13 10.55
CA ILE A 32 5.07 -8.54 9.59
C ILE A 32 5.00 -7.67 8.33
N ILE A 33 6.16 -7.43 7.75
CA ILE A 33 6.31 -6.80 6.43
C ILE A 33 6.66 -7.87 5.41
N PHE A 34 5.99 -7.84 4.26
CA PHE A 34 6.29 -8.67 3.10
C PHE A 34 6.91 -7.84 1.99
N THR A 35 8.02 -8.30 1.42
CA THR A 35 8.62 -7.67 0.26
C THR A 35 9.07 -8.68 -0.79
N ASN A 36 8.84 -8.34 -2.06
CA ASN A 36 9.30 -9.11 -3.22
C ASN A 36 10.66 -8.65 -3.76
N ASN A 37 11.35 -7.74 -3.04
CA ASN A 37 12.61 -7.16 -3.47
C ASN A 37 13.62 -7.19 -2.31
N GLN A 38 14.67 -7.98 -2.46
CA GLN A 38 15.75 -8.13 -1.48
C GLN A 38 16.53 -6.84 -1.21
N LYS A 39 16.45 -5.85 -2.13
CA LYS A 39 17.12 -4.54 -2.03
C LYS A 39 16.15 -3.41 -1.63
N ALA A 40 14.91 -3.75 -1.24
CA ALA A 40 13.93 -2.75 -0.88
C ALA A 40 14.33 -2.00 0.41
N GLY A 41 14.25 -0.67 0.39
CA GLY A 41 14.53 0.17 1.56
C GLY A 41 13.59 -0.08 2.75
N VAL A 42 12.43 -0.71 2.50
CA VAL A 42 11.50 -1.12 3.55
C VAL A 42 12.14 -2.09 4.55
N ILE A 43 13.12 -2.91 4.14
CA ILE A 43 13.81 -3.89 5.00
C ILE A 43 14.55 -3.18 6.13
N GLU A 44 15.36 -2.16 5.79
CA GLU A 44 16.08 -1.38 6.78
C GLU A 44 15.15 -0.65 7.75
N ARG A 45 14.07 -0.06 7.22
CA ARG A 45 13.05 0.64 8.03
C ARG A 45 12.36 -0.29 9.02
N ALA A 46 11.92 -1.45 8.56
CA ALA A 46 11.26 -2.44 9.40
C ALA A 46 12.19 -2.98 10.50
N ASN A 47 13.45 -3.29 10.15
CA ASN A 47 14.47 -3.72 11.12
C ASN A 47 14.71 -2.66 12.20
N ARG A 48 14.86 -1.39 11.82
CA ARG A 48 15.02 -0.27 12.77
C ARG A 48 13.81 -0.11 13.70
N LEU A 49 12.62 -0.48 13.24
CA LEU A 49 11.38 -0.41 14.01
C LEU A 49 11.01 -1.74 14.70
N ASN A 50 11.90 -2.75 14.64
CA ASN A 50 11.72 -4.06 15.23
C ASN A 50 10.45 -4.81 14.73
N VAL A 51 10.11 -4.64 13.44
CA VAL A 51 9.03 -5.40 12.80
C VAL A 51 9.64 -6.47 11.90
N PRO A 52 9.23 -7.75 12.01
CA PRO A 52 9.71 -8.83 11.17
C PRO A 52 9.51 -8.55 9.68
N VAL A 53 10.46 -8.99 8.85
CA VAL A 53 10.39 -8.89 7.39
C VAL A 53 10.48 -10.27 6.77
N SER A 54 9.60 -10.56 5.83
CA SER A 54 9.68 -11.72 4.97
C SER A 54 9.93 -11.31 3.52
N ILE A 55 10.98 -11.86 2.94
CA ILE A 55 11.31 -11.69 1.52
C ILE A 55 10.81 -12.92 0.78
N PHE A 56 10.12 -12.74 -0.34
CA PHE A 56 9.55 -13.83 -1.10
C PHE A 56 9.79 -13.67 -2.62
N SER A 57 9.81 -14.80 -3.31
CA SER A 57 9.97 -14.88 -4.76
C SER A 57 8.62 -14.87 -5.49
N LYS A 58 8.65 -14.76 -6.83
CA LYS A 58 7.44 -14.95 -7.65
C LYS A 58 6.85 -16.36 -7.49
N GLU A 59 7.69 -17.35 -7.37
CA GLU A 59 7.27 -18.73 -7.14
C GLU A 59 6.53 -18.88 -5.81
N ASP A 60 7.08 -18.29 -4.73
CA ASP A 60 6.45 -18.28 -3.40
C ASP A 60 5.07 -17.60 -3.42
N PHE A 61 4.90 -16.59 -4.27
CA PHE A 61 3.68 -15.78 -4.31
C PHE A 61 2.59 -16.38 -5.19
N TYR A 62 2.97 -16.92 -6.38
CA TYR A 62 2.01 -17.32 -7.39
C TYR A 62 1.84 -18.82 -7.56
N GLN A 63 2.82 -19.66 -7.16
CA GLN A 63 2.85 -21.07 -7.53
C GLN A 63 2.76 -22.00 -6.33
N ASN A 64 3.64 -21.87 -5.33
CA ASN A 64 3.75 -22.83 -4.24
C ASN A 64 2.91 -22.51 -2.99
N GLY A 65 2.21 -21.37 -2.99
CA GLY A 65 1.33 -20.97 -1.89
C GLY A 65 2.03 -20.55 -0.59
N LYS A 66 3.37 -20.45 -0.58
CA LYS A 66 4.16 -20.18 0.61
C LYS A 66 3.80 -18.86 1.29
N VAL A 67 3.50 -17.80 0.51
CA VAL A 67 3.09 -16.52 1.10
C VAL A 67 1.73 -16.66 1.79
N SER A 68 0.77 -17.39 1.23
CA SER A 68 -0.52 -17.69 1.88
C SER A 68 -0.31 -18.47 3.18
N GLU A 69 0.57 -19.47 3.18
CA GLU A 69 0.93 -20.22 4.37
C GLU A 69 1.55 -19.33 5.46
N MET A 70 2.47 -18.44 5.07
CA MET A 70 3.08 -17.50 6.00
C MET A 70 2.08 -16.51 6.60
N LEU A 71 1.12 -16.02 5.83
CA LEU A 71 0.03 -15.17 6.31
C LEU A 71 -0.81 -15.91 7.36
N ASN A 72 -1.16 -17.16 7.10
CA ASN A 72 -1.93 -18.01 8.03
C ASN A 72 -1.14 -18.32 9.31
N ASN A 73 0.13 -18.71 9.19
CA ASN A 73 1.00 -19.05 10.34
C ASN A 73 1.22 -17.85 11.26
N ASN A 74 1.28 -16.63 10.71
CA ASN A 74 1.34 -15.39 11.49
C ASN A 74 -0.03 -14.92 12.00
N LYS A 75 -1.11 -15.65 11.67
CA LYS A 75 -2.50 -15.30 12.04
C LYS A 75 -2.84 -13.87 11.62
N ILE A 76 -2.57 -13.54 10.36
CA ILE A 76 -2.86 -12.21 9.82
C ILE A 76 -4.38 -12.07 9.59
N ASP A 77 -4.93 -10.97 10.07
CA ASP A 77 -6.35 -10.65 9.94
C ASP A 77 -6.64 -9.71 8.77
N PHE A 78 -5.67 -8.86 8.41
CA PHE A 78 -5.83 -7.80 7.41
C PHE A 78 -4.53 -7.53 6.65
N ILE A 79 -4.63 -7.22 5.36
CA ILE A 79 -3.48 -6.94 4.48
C ILE A 79 -3.54 -5.50 3.97
N VAL A 80 -2.41 -4.82 4.04
CA VAL A 80 -2.22 -3.45 3.55
C VAL A 80 -1.14 -3.44 2.47
N LEU A 81 -1.46 -2.95 1.28
CA LEU A 81 -0.48 -2.74 0.21
C LEU A 81 0.02 -1.29 0.23
N ALA A 82 1.30 -1.09 0.43
CA ALA A 82 1.94 0.23 0.56
C ALA A 82 3.11 0.35 -0.43
N GLY A 83 2.80 0.62 -1.70
CA GLY A 83 3.78 0.61 -2.79
C GLY A 83 4.22 -0.81 -3.16
N PHE A 84 3.28 -1.74 -3.19
CA PHE A 84 3.49 -3.10 -3.67
C PHE A 84 3.13 -3.20 -5.15
N LEU A 85 4.04 -3.73 -5.98
CA LEU A 85 3.96 -3.61 -7.43
C LEU A 85 3.41 -4.85 -8.15
N TRP A 86 3.25 -5.98 -7.48
CA TRP A 86 2.72 -7.19 -8.11
C TRP A 86 1.21 -7.30 -7.88
N LEU A 87 0.52 -7.90 -8.84
CA LEU A 87 -0.89 -8.23 -8.69
C LEU A 87 -1.06 -9.29 -7.61
N VAL A 88 -2.00 -9.10 -6.69
CA VAL A 88 -2.27 -10.09 -5.64
C VAL A 88 -2.95 -11.31 -6.28
N PRO A 89 -2.46 -12.54 -6.03
CA PRO A 89 -3.05 -13.74 -6.62
C PRO A 89 -4.42 -14.06 -6.00
N ILE A 90 -5.25 -14.71 -6.81
CA ILE A 90 -6.65 -14.95 -6.48
C ILE A 90 -6.85 -15.73 -5.16
N ASN A 91 -5.99 -16.70 -4.87
CA ASN A 91 -6.05 -17.47 -3.64
C ASN A 91 -5.87 -16.61 -2.38
N ILE A 92 -5.04 -15.56 -2.42
CA ILE A 92 -4.88 -14.62 -1.31
C ILE A 92 -6.11 -13.70 -1.24
N ILE A 93 -6.62 -13.23 -2.38
CA ILE A 93 -7.82 -12.37 -2.43
C ILE A 93 -9.03 -13.09 -1.83
N GLU A 94 -9.24 -14.36 -2.19
CA GLU A 94 -10.37 -15.16 -1.68
C GLU A 94 -10.26 -15.43 -0.17
N ASN A 95 -9.05 -15.72 0.33
CA ASN A 95 -8.82 -15.94 1.75
C ASN A 95 -8.97 -14.66 2.59
N PHE A 96 -8.71 -13.50 1.99
CA PHE A 96 -8.78 -12.18 2.64
C PHE A 96 -9.84 -11.28 1.99
N LYS A 97 -11.01 -11.85 1.64
CA LYS A 97 -12.08 -11.10 0.98
C LYS A 97 -12.47 -9.86 1.78
N MET A 98 -12.44 -8.68 1.14
CA MET A 98 -12.69 -7.36 1.75
C MET A 98 -11.74 -7.01 2.91
N LYS A 99 -10.59 -7.67 2.99
CA LYS A 99 -9.56 -7.46 4.01
C LYS A 99 -8.19 -7.14 3.41
N ILE A 100 -8.15 -6.75 2.14
CA ILE A 100 -6.95 -6.25 1.46
C ILE A 100 -7.26 -4.87 0.92
N ILE A 101 -6.43 -3.90 1.28
CA ILE A 101 -6.53 -2.53 0.74
C ILE A 101 -5.22 -2.08 0.13
N ASN A 102 -5.32 -1.18 -0.83
CA ASN A 102 -4.18 -0.54 -1.48
C ASN A 102 -4.32 0.98 -1.42
N ILE A 103 -3.18 1.68 -1.46
CA ILE A 103 -3.12 3.11 -1.73
C ILE A 103 -2.49 3.34 -3.09
N HIS A 104 -3.16 4.13 -3.93
CA HIS A 104 -2.71 4.52 -5.25
C HIS A 104 -2.49 6.04 -5.31
N PRO A 105 -1.35 6.54 -5.86
CA PRO A 105 -0.97 7.95 -5.80
C PRO A 105 -1.62 8.81 -6.89
N ALA A 106 -2.89 8.52 -7.20
CA ALA A 106 -3.72 9.31 -8.11
C ALA A 106 -5.21 9.18 -7.77
N LEU A 107 -6.04 10.01 -8.41
CA LEU A 107 -7.50 9.94 -8.32
C LEU A 107 -8.04 8.88 -9.29
N LEU A 108 -8.24 7.66 -8.82
CA LEU A 108 -8.85 6.61 -9.62
C LEU A 108 -10.28 6.98 -10.06
N PRO A 109 -10.71 6.51 -11.24
CA PRO A 109 -10.08 5.51 -12.12
C PRO A 109 -8.98 6.07 -13.05
N LYS A 110 -8.75 7.40 -13.08
CA LYS A 110 -7.69 7.98 -13.90
C LYS A 110 -6.31 7.55 -13.36
N TYR A 111 -5.36 7.36 -14.25
CA TYR A 111 -3.96 7.08 -13.91
C TYR A 111 -3.74 5.82 -13.07
N GLY A 112 -4.67 4.86 -13.12
CA GLY A 112 -4.55 3.53 -12.53
C GLY A 112 -4.19 2.45 -13.55
N GLY A 113 -4.03 1.22 -13.05
CA GLY A 113 -3.82 0.02 -13.86
C GLY A 113 -2.37 -0.37 -14.08
N LYS A 114 -2.17 -1.44 -14.86
CA LYS A 114 -0.86 -2.06 -15.06
C LYS A 114 0.20 -1.06 -15.55
N GLY A 115 1.28 -0.93 -14.80
CA GLY A 115 2.42 -0.08 -15.15
C GLY A 115 2.29 1.38 -14.69
N MET A 116 1.19 1.77 -14.05
CA MET A 116 1.00 3.10 -13.46
C MET A 116 1.39 3.07 -11.97
N TYR A 117 2.66 3.35 -11.69
CA TYR A 117 3.22 3.40 -10.32
C TYR A 117 4.43 4.33 -10.23
N GLY A 118 4.72 4.80 -9.02
CA GLY A 118 5.87 5.65 -8.70
C GLY A 118 5.90 6.95 -9.51
N GLU A 119 7.08 7.38 -9.92
CA GLU A 119 7.29 8.63 -10.66
C GLU A 119 6.49 8.72 -11.96
N LYS A 120 6.23 7.58 -12.61
CA LYS A 120 5.48 7.55 -13.86
C LYS A 120 4.08 8.14 -13.72
N VAL A 121 3.41 7.89 -12.60
CA VAL A 121 2.07 8.44 -12.33
C VAL A 121 2.13 9.97 -12.30
N HIS A 122 3.01 10.52 -11.49
CA HIS A 122 3.15 11.97 -11.34
C HIS A 122 3.57 12.65 -12.64
N LYS A 123 4.53 12.05 -13.35
CA LYS A 123 4.97 12.54 -14.66
C LYS A 123 3.80 12.59 -15.66
N THR A 124 3.04 11.50 -15.78
CA THR A 124 1.89 11.44 -16.69
C THR A 124 0.81 12.46 -16.33
N ILE A 125 0.54 12.68 -15.05
CA ILE A 125 -0.44 13.67 -14.57
C ILE A 125 0.01 15.10 -14.98
N ILE A 126 1.28 15.45 -14.75
CA ILE A 126 1.83 16.77 -15.12
C ILE A 126 1.83 16.94 -16.64
N GLU A 127 2.27 15.94 -17.41
CA GLU A 127 2.28 15.98 -18.88
C GLU A 127 0.88 16.15 -19.49
N ASN A 128 -0.15 15.62 -18.83
CA ASN A 128 -1.55 15.77 -19.27
C ASN A 128 -2.18 17.11 -18.86
N GLY A 129 -1.46 17.97 -18.14
CA GLY A 129 -1.95 19.30 -17.77
C GLY A 129 -3.12 19.27 -16.78
N GLU A 130 -3.21 18.23 -15.94
CA GLU A 130 -4.24 18.18 -14.89
C GLU A 130 -4.06 19.32 -13.89
N THR A 131 -5.17 19.82 -13.34
CA THR A 131 -5.18 20.90 -12.34
C THR A 131 -5.31 20.40 -10.91
N GLU A 132 -5.62 19.12 -10.75
CA GLU A 132 -5.69 18.44 -9.44
C GLU A 132 -5.15 17.02 -9.54
N SER A 133 -4.64 16.52 -8.42
CA SER A 133 -4.30 15.13 -8.21
C SER A 133 -4.69 14.72 -6.80
N GLY A 134 -4.26 13.55 -6.35
CA GLY A 134 -4.57 13.06 -5.01
C GLY A 134 -4.17 11.62 -4.79
N ILE A 135 -4.76 11.03 -3.79
CA ILE A 135 -4.61 9.62 -3.45
C ILE A 135 -5.95 8.91 -3.54
N THR A 136 -5.91 7.63 -3.82
CA THR A 136 -7.06 6.73 -3.71
C THR A 136 -6.71 5.54 -2.83
N ILE A 137 -7.49 5.30 -1.79
CA ILE A 137 -7.46 4.07 -1.00
C ILE A 137 -8.64 3.24 -1.44
N HIS A 138 -8.40 1.98 -1.81
CA HIS A 138 -9.42 1.10 -2.37
C HIS A 138 -9.24 -0.34 -1.92
N TYR A 139 -10.29 -1.15 -1.97
CA TYR A 139 -10.20 -2.58 -1.79
C TYR A 139 -9.47 -3.22 -2.99
N VAL A 140 -8.79 -4.32 -2.75
CA VAL A 140 -8.04 -5.04 -3.80
C VAL A 140 -8.91 -6.16 -4.37
N ASN A 141 -8.94 -6.24 -5.70
CA ASN A 141 -9.53 -7.33 -6.47
C ASN A 141 -8.48 -7.94 -7.42
N ASN A 142 -8.91 -8.79 -8.35
CA ASN A 142 -8.05 -9.50 -9.30
C ASN A 142 -7.56 -8.64 -10.48
N LYS A 143 -7.75 -7.32 -10.42
CA LYS A 143 -7.22 -6.36 -11.39
C LYS A 143 -6.42 -5.27 -10.68
N TYR A 144 -5.53 -4.61 -11.42
CA TYR A 144 -4.80 -3.46 -10.87
C TYR A 144 -5.73 -2.25 -10.71
N ASP A 145 -5.73 -1.65 -9.52
CA ASP A 145 -6.37 -0.36 -9.19
C ASP A 145 -7.86 -0.25 -9.58
N ASP A 146 -8.61 -1.38 -9.53
CA ASP A 146 -9.99 -1.50 -10.02
C ASP A 146 -11.03 -1.79 -8.91
N GLY A 147 -10.60 -2.05 -7.68
CA GLY A 147 -11.50 -2.36 -6.58
C GLY A 147 -12.25 -1.14 -6.02
N ASP A 148 -13.28 -1.41 -5.22
CA ASP A 148 -14.15 -0.39 -4.65
C ASP A 148 -13.37 0.68 -3.88
N ILE A 149 -13.63 1.94 -4.22
CA ILE A 149 -12.99 3.10 -3.59
C ILE A 149 -13.51 3.27 -2.16
N ILE A 150 -12.60 3.37 -1.22
CA ILE A 150 -12.88 3.59 0.20
C ILE A 150 -12.76 5.08 0.54
N PHE A 151 -11.70 5.72 0.04
CA PHE A 151 -11.37 7.10 0.37
C PHE A 151 -10.52 7.74 -0.73
N GLN A 152 -10.74 9.01 -0.96
CA GLN A 152 -9.88 9.84 -1.80
C GLN A 152 -9.58 11.16 -1.09
N ALA A 153 -8.35 11.66 -1.23
CA ALA A 153 -7.97 13.02 -0.87
C ALA A 153 -7.33 13.70 -2.07
N LYS A 154 -7.55 15.00 -2.21
CA LYS A 154 -7.11 15.81 -3.36
C LYS A 154 -6.07 16.83 -2.96
N CYS A 155 -5.21 17.21 -3.91
CA CYS A 155 -4.36 18.39 -3.86
C CYS A 155 -4.41 19.13 -5.19
N ALA A 156 -4.25 20.45 -5.15
CA ALA A 156 -4.12 21.27 -6.35
C ALA A 156 -2.73 21.07 -6.98
N ILE A 157 -2.69 21.12 -8.31
CA ILE A 157 -1.46 21.15 -9.09
C ILE A 157 -1.26 22.61 -9.53
N GLU A 158 -0.18 23.21 -9.04
CA GLU A 158 0.19 24.57 -9.37
C GLU A 158 0.93 24.63 -10.72
N LYS A 159 0.89 25.80 -11.37
CA LYS A 159 1.50 25.98 -12.70
C LYS A 159 2.99 25.61 -12.79
N ASN A 160 3.71 25.70 -11.67
CA ASN A 160 5.14 25.42 -11.58
C ASN A 160 5.43 24.04 -10.94
N ASP A 161 4.42 23.22 -10.73
CA ASP A 161 4.67 21.87 -10.17
C ASP A 161 5.40 21.00 -11.18
N THR A 162 6.34 20.25 -10.64
CA THR A 162 7.07 19.18 -11.32
C THR A 162 6.56 17.81 -10.85
N PRO A 163 6.90 16.71 -11.53
CA PRO A 163 6.58 15.38 -11.02
C PRO A 163 7.08 15.15 -9.58
N GLU A 164 8.24 15.68 -9.22
CA GLU A 164 8.86 15.56 -7.91
C GLU A 164 8.09 16.36 -6.85
N SER A 165 7.70 17.61 -7.16
CA SER A 165 6.91 18.42 -6.22
C SER A 165 5.50 17.85 -6.03
N LEU A 166 4.89 17.33 -7.09
CA LEU A 166 3.62 16.60 -6.98
C LEU A 166 3.76 15.36 -6.13
N ALA A 167 4.82 14.56 -6.31
CA ALA A 167 5.09 13.39 -5.47
C ALA A 167 5.18 13.77 -3.97
N GLN A 168 5.81 14.89 -3.63
CA GLN A 168 5.87 15.38 -2.25
C GLN A 168 4.47 15.72 -1.70
N LYS A 169 3.63 16.41 -2.48
CA LYS A 169 2.24 16.70 -2.09
C LYS A 169 1.44 15.41 -1.85
N ILE A 170 1.60 14.42 -2.74
CA ILE A 170 0.96 13.12 -2.61
C ILE A 170 1.43 12.37 -1.36
N HIS A 171 2.72 12.34 -1.07
CA HIS A 171 3.24 11.71 0.15
C HIS A 171 2.69 12.34 1.44
N ILE A 172 2.46 13.65 1.47
CA ILE A 172 1.82 14.29 2.62
C ILE A 172 0.41 13.73 2.83
N LEU A 173 -0.38 13.59 1.76
CA LEU A 173 -1.72 13.00 1.83
C LEU A 173 -1.68 11.52 2.24
N GLU A 174 -0.75 10.74 1.68
CA GLU A 174 -0.57 9.34 2.04
C GLU A 174 -0.28 9.18 3.54
N TYR A 175 0.66 9.97 4.07
CA TYR A 175 1.06 9.88 5.47
C TYR A 175 -0.05 10.33 6.42
N GLU A 176 -0.82 11.31 6.02
CA GLU A 176 -1.93 11.81 6.83
C GLU A 176 -3.11 10.83 6.86
N PHE A 177 -3.52 10.31 5.71
CA PHE A 177 -4.80 9.63 5.60
C PHE A 177 -4.70 8.11 5.66
N TYR A 178 -3.62 7.49 5.14
CA TYR A 178 -3.60 6.04 5.01
C TYR A 178 -3.69 5.31 6.36
N PRO A 179 -2.91 5.67 7.40
CA PRO A 179 -3.03 5.02 8.71
C PRO A 179 -4.42 5.21 9.34
N LYS A 180 -5.00 6.40 9.23
CA LYS A 180 -6.34 6.72 9.77
C LYS A 180 -7.44 5.91 9.08
N VAL A 181 -7.34 5.71 7.76
CA VAL A 181 -8.30 4.91 7.00
C VAL A 181 -8.17 3.44 7.34
N ILE A 182 -6.94 2.91 7.48
CA ILE A 182 -6.69 1.54 7.95
C ILE A 182 -7.38 1.33 9.31
N GLU A 183 -7.14 2.22 10.27
CA GLU A 183 -7.73 2.15 11.61
C GLU A 183 -9.25 2.12 11.55
N LYS A 184 -9.86 3.07 10.83
CA LYS A 184 -11.32 3.18 10.67
C LYS A 184 -11.97 1.95 10.02
N ILE A 185 -11.27 1.27 9.10
CA ILE A 185 -11.76 0.04 8.47
C ILE A 185 -11.73 -1.09 9.49
N ILE A 186 -10.61 -1.27 10.18
CA ILE A 186 -10.42 -2.37 11.13
C ILE A 186 -11.38 -2.26 12.32
N GLU A 187 -11.67 -1.05 12.80
CA GLU A 187 -12.65 -0.82 13.89
C GLU A 187 -14.09 -1.20 13.52
N LYS A 188 -14.37 -1.40 12.22
CA LYS A 188 -15.71 -1.79 11.73
C LYS A 188 -15.82 -3.28 11.39
N LEU A 189 -14.71 -4.02 11.47
CA LEU A 189 -14.69 -5.46 11.23
C LEU A 189 -15.09 -6.26 12.49
#